data_ffb9673fe93f12a3231dee31d41777ab
#
_entry.id   ffb9673fe93f12a3231dee31d41777ab
#
_cell.length_a   1.000
_cell.length_b   1.000
_cell.length_c   1.000
_cell.angle_alpha   90.00
_cell.angle_beta   90.00
_cell.angle_gamma   90.00
#
_symmetry.space_group_name_H-M   'P 1'
#
loop_
_entity.id
_entity.type
_entity.pdbx_description
1 polymer ?
#
loop_
_entity_poly.entity_id
_entity_poly.type
_entity_poly.pdbx_seq_one_letter_code
_entity_poly.pdbx_strand_id
1 'polypeptide(L)'
;MNEVSKQAKQSPRLRMNYNFHKSLDDKCHRMLNAVEPGTEIPIHRHPTKDETFVILKGKVKVSTYNNKGELQDFAILCHENCLYGVNIPKNVWHTLEVMEPSMLFECKEGPFVPHEEEGILNVTLK
;
A
#
# COMPACT_ATOMS: atom_id res chain seq x y z
N MET A 1 3.75 -9.55 -14.22
CA MET A 1 3.88 -8.13 -13.83
C MET A 1 3.37 -7.18 -14.89
N ASN A 2 3.75 -7.37 -16.16
CA ASN A 2 3.33 -6.45 -17.24
C ASN A 2 1.82 -6.39 -17.44
N GLU A 3 1.13 -7.54 -17.30
CA GLU A 3 -0.33 -7.58 -17.45
C GLU A 3 -1.02 -6.80 -16.33
N VAL A 4 -0.57 -6.94 -15.10
CA VAL A 4 -1.15 -6.23 -13.97
C VAL A 4 -0.91 -4.72 -14.10
N SER A 5 0.28 -4.32 -14.54
CA SER A 5 0.60 -2.90 -14.81
C SER A 5 -0.30 -2.33 -15.90
N LYS A 6 -0.53 -3.08 -16.98
CA LYS A 6 -1.41 -2.67 -18.06
C LYS A 6 -2.84 -2.48 -17.56
N GLN A 7 -3.33 -3.40 -16.75
CA GLN A 7 -4.66 -3.31 -16.15
C GLN A 7 -4.78 -2.10 -15.22
N ALA A 8 -3.72 -1.78 -14.46
CA ALA A 8 -3.70 -0.61 -13.58
C ALA A 8 -3.87 0.69 -14.37
N LYS A 9 -3.18 0.81 -15.51
CA LYS A 9 -3.29 2.00 -16.37
C LYS A 9 -4.68 2.20 -16.94
N GLN A 10 -5.42 1.12 -17.16
CA GLN A 10 -6.77 1.14 -17.70
C GLN A 10 -7.84 1.25 -16.61
N SER A 11 -7.47 1.07 -15.36
CA SER A 11 -8.40 1.13 -14.23
C SER A 11 -8.77 2.57 -13.89
N PRO A 12 -10.06 2.87 -13.59
CA PRO A 12 -10.46 4.18 -13.10
C PRO A 12 -9.76 4.56 -11.77
N ARG A 13 -9.35 3.57 -10.99
CA ARG A 13 -8.64 3.77 -9.72
C ARG A 13 -7.13 3.90 -9.90
N LEU A 14 -6.62 3.69 -11.11
CA LEU A 14 -5.20 3.72 -11.45
C LEU A 14 -4.38 2.73 -10.62
N ARG A 15 -5.00 1.61 -10.26
CA ARG A 15 -4.34 0.53 -9.52
C ARG A 15 -5.03 -0.80 -9.81
N MET A 16 -4.27 -1.87 -9.71
CA MET A 16 -4.74 -3.24 -9.89
C MET A 16 -3.87 -4.16 -9.04
N ASN A 17 -4.48 -5.15 -8.45
CA ASN A 17 -3.74 -6.15 -7.68
C ASN A 17 -3.91 -7.54 -8.28
N TYR A 18 -2.89 -8.37 -8.06
CA TYR A 18 -2.91 -9.80 -8.37
C TYR A 18 -2.60 -10.55 -7.08
N ASN A 19 -3.54 -11.38 -6.64
CA ASN A 19 -3.43 -12.10 -5.38
C ASN A 19 -2.77 -13.47 -5.57
N PHE A 20 -1.75 -13.75 -4.77
CA PHE A 20 -1.16 -15.08 -4.69
C PHE A 20 -1.91 -15.97 -3.69
N HIS A 21 -2.57 -15.37 -2.71
CA HIS A 21 -3.42 -16.11 -1.79
C HIS A 21 -4.70 -16.55 -2.50
N LYS A 22 -5.20 -17.73 -2.15
CA LYS A 22 -6.32 -18.36 -2.85
C LYS A 22 -7.67 -17.86 -2.40
N SER A 23 -7.77 -17.34 -1.19
CA SER A 23 -9.03 -16.94 -0.56
C SER A 23 -8.77 -15.79 0.39
N LEU A 24 -9.79 -14.96 0.61
CA LEU A 24 -9.74 -13.89 1.62
C LEU A 24 -9.64 -14.46 3.04
N ASP A 25 -9.94 -15.74 3.23
CA ASP A 25 -9.79 -16.43 4.51
C ASP A 25 -8.36 -16.90 4.79
N ASP A 26 -7.46 -16.81 3.84
CA ASP A 26 -6.07 -17.21 4.03
C ASP A 26 -5.42 -16.37 5.12
N LYS A 27 -4.59 -17.03 5.92
CA LYS A 27 -3.91 -16.39 7.05
C LYS A 27 -2.79 -15.45 6.64
N CYS A 28 -2.33 -15.56 5.40
CA CYS A 28 -1.28 -14.70 4.86
C CYS A 28 -1.70 -14.23 3.48
N HIS A 29 -1.97 -12.94 3.36
CA HIS A 29 -2.30 -12.32 2.09
C HIS A 29 -1.02 -11.85 1.42
N ARG A 30 -0.83 -12.25 0.15
CA ARG A 30 0.36 -11.94 -0.64
C ARG A 30 -0.12 -11.52 -2.02
N MET A 31 0.31 -10.35 -2.45
CA MET A 31 -0.19 -9.81 -3.71
C MET A 31 0.81 -8.91 -4.41
N LEU A 32 0.66 -8.80 -5.72
CA LEU A 32 1.29 -7.75 -6.50
C LEU A 32 0.31 -6.61 -6.62
N ASN A 33 0.79 -5.39 -6.40
CA ASN A 33 0.00 -4.17 -6.59
C ASN A 33 0.66 -3.32 -7.65
N ALA A 34 0.00 -3.16 -8.79
CA ALA A 34 0.39 -2.21 -9.81
C ALA A 34 -0.32 -0.90 -9.52
N VAL A 35 0.43 0.18 -9.42
CA VAL A 35 -0.10 1.49 -9.06
C VAL A 35 0.47 2.56 -9.99
N GLU A 36 -0.38 3.51 -10.38
CA GLU A 36 -0.02 4.60 -11.26
C GLU A 36 -0.06 5.93 -10.51
N PRO A 37 0.73 6.93 -10.93
CA PRO A 37 0.60 8.29 -10.38
C PRO A 37 -0.84 8.78 -10.52
N GLY A 38 -1.34 9.46 -9.50
CA GLY A 38 -2.71 9.95 -9.44
C GLY A 38 -3.68 9.01 -8.72
N THR A 39 -3.28 7.77 -8.41
CA THR A 39 -4.12 6.92 -7.57
C THR A 39 -4.30 7.57 -6.19
N GLU A 40 -5.52 7.57 -5.70
CA GLU A 40 -5.85 8.15 -4.40
C GLU A 40 -5.92 7.05 -3.35
N ILE A 41 -5.05 7.15 -2.36
CA ILE A 41 -5.02 6.21 -1.24
C ILE A 41 -5.21 7.04 0.02
N PRO A 42 -6.35 6.90 0.72
CA PRO A 42 -6.59 7.67 1.94
C PRO A 42 -5.60 7.25 3.04
N ILE A 43 -5.41 8.15 4.00
CA ILE A 43 -4.67 7.79 5.21
C ILE A 43 -5.53 6.79 5.98
N HIS A 44 -5.01 5.61 6.19
CA HIS A 44 -5.75 4.51 6.82
C HIS A 44 -4.83 3.69 7.72
N ARG A 45 -5.42 2.79 8.47
CA ARG A 45 -4.67 1.84 9.30
C ARG A 45 -5.38 0.50 9.33
N HIS A 46 -4.62 -0.54 9.61
CA HIS A 46 -5.13 -1.87 9.88
C HIS A 46 -4.97 -2.14 11.37
N PRO A 47 -6.04 -2.15 12.17
CA PRO A 47 -5.93 -2.17 13.63
C PRO A 47 -5.22 -3.40 14.20
N THR A 48 -5.29 -4.53 13.51
CA THR A 48 -4.79 -5.81 14.03
C THR A 48 -3.75 -6.48 13.14
N LYS A 49 -3.29 -5.82 12.07
CA LYS A 49 -2.45 -6.47 11.05
C LYS A 49 -1.24 -5.64 10.69
N ASP A 50 -0.10 -6.30 10.60
CA ASP A 50 1.10 -5.73 10.02
C ASP A 50 1.04 -5.86 8.50
N GLU A 51 1.65 -4.90 7.80
CA GLU A 51 1.80 -4.92 6.34
C GLU A 51 3.25 -4.74 5.97
N THR A 52 3.71 -5.48 4.96
CA THR A 52 5.04 -5.29 4.40
C THR A 52 4.90 -4.99 2.91
N PHE A 53 5.57 -3.93 2.45
CA PHE A 53 5.66 -3.59 1.04
C PHE A 53 7.10 -3.70 0.58
N VAL A 54 7.31 -4.29 -0.60
CA VAL A 54 8.60 -4.32 -1.29
C VAL A 54 8.40 -3.73 -2.67
N ILE A 55 9.24 -2.76 -3.04
CA ILE A 55 9.19 -2.14 -4.37
C ILE A 55 9.90 -3.04 -5.38
N LEU A 56 9.20 -3.44 -6.44
CA LEU A 56 9.77 -4.22 -7.52
C LEU A 56 10.22 -3.33 -8.67
N LYS A 57 9.49 -2.27 -8.93
CA LYS A 57 9.89 -1.21 -9.88
C LYS A 57 9.15 0.07 -9.56
N GLY A 58 9.71 1.19 -10.01
CA GLY A 58 9.09 2.50 -9.84
C GLY A 58 9.53 3.21 -8.58
N LYS A 59 8.69 4.12 -8.12
CA LYS A 59 8.99 4.97 -6.97
C LYS A 59 7.70 5.28 -6.21
N VAL A 60 7.68 4.97 -4.93
CA VAL A 60 6.52 5.17 -4.06
C VAL A 60 6.98 5.76 -2.73
N LYS A 61 6.33 6.83 -2.30
CA LYS A 61 6.56 7.42 -0.99
C LYS A 61 5.55 6.84 -0.01
N VAL A 62 6.04 6.24 1.06
CA VAL A 62 5.22 5.72 2.15
C VAL A 62 5.34 6.67 3.32
N SER A 63 4.21 7.17 3.82
CA SER A 63 4.19 8.13 4.92
C SER A 63 3.35 7.60 6.07
N THR A 64 3.80 7.87 7.30
CA THR A 64 3.09 7.48 8.52
C THR A 64 2.71 8.72 9.32
N TYR A 65 1.62 8.60 10.08
CA TYR A 65 1.00 9.73 10.78
C TYR A 65 0.62 9.34 12.21
N ASN A 66 0.52 10.33 13.09
CA ASN A 66 -0.02 10.12 14.43
C ASN A 66 -1.57 10.22 14.40
N ASN A 67 -2.20 10.08 15.56
CA ASN A 67 -3.67 10.13 15.67
C ASN A 67 -4.26 11.50 15.38
N LYS A 68 -3.44 12.53 15.34
CA LYS A 68 -3.87 13.90 15.00
C LYS A 68 -3.73 14.18 13.50
N GLY A 69 -3.22 13.21 12.71
CA GLY A 69 -2.98 13.41 11.29
C GLY A 69 -1.67 14.12 10.97
N GLU A 70 -0.78 14.23 11.94
CA GLU A 70 0.52 14.87 11.75
C GLU A 70 1.53 13.83 11.22
N LEU A 71 2.31 14.25 10.21
CA LEU A 71 3.33 13.39 9.61
C LEU A 71 4.37 13.01 10.67
N GLN A 72 4.62 11.70 10.83
CA GLN A 72 5.64 11.18 11.74
C GLN A 72 6.92 10.82 11.00
N ASP A 73 6.79 10.13 9.90
CA ASP A 73 7.94 9.65 9.14
C ASP A 73 7.53 9.34 7.71
N PHE A 74 8.52 9.25 6.82
CA PHE A 74 8.28 8.82 5.46
C PHE A 74 9.51 8.10 4.90
N ALA A 75 9.28 7.26 3.89
CA ALA A 75 10.32 6.57 3.15
C ALA A 75 9.97 6.59 1.67
N ILE A 76 10.95 6.85 0.82
CA ILE A 76 10.76 6.77 -0.63
C ILE A 76 11.38 5.45 -1.09
N LEU A 77 10.50 4.50 -1.43
CA LEU A 77 10.90 3.19 -1.93
C LEU A 77 11.29 3.30 -3.40
N CYS A 78 12.53 2.95 -3.70
CA CYS A 78 13.07 3.12 -5.03
C CYS A 78 14.40 2.35 -5.11
N HIS A 79 14.62 1.61 -6.20
CA HIS A 79 15.86 0.85 -6.38
C HIS A 79 17.10 1.75 -6.45
N GLU A 80 16.95 2.93 -7.03
CA GLU A 80 18.04 3.90 -7.13
C GLU A 80 18.55 4.37 -5.78
N ASN A 81 17.66 4.46 -4.80
CA ASN A 81 18.00 4.86 -3.43
C ASN A 81 18.41 3.68 -2.56
N CYS A 82 18.43 2.47 -3.09
CA CYS A 82 18.66 1.23 -2.34
C CYS A 82 17.72 1.04 -1.17
N LEU A 83 16.51 1.61 -1.23
CA LEU A 83 15.48 1.44 -0.24
C LEU A 83 14.35 0.62 -0.86
N TYR A 84 14.30 -0.66 -0.52
CA TYR A 84 13.48 -1.63 -1.24
C TYR A 84 12.17 -1.96 -0.59
N GLY A 85 12.05 -1.78 0.72
CA GLY A 85 10.85 -2.20 1.41
C GLY A 85 10.62 -1.49 2.72
N VAL A 86 9.42 -1.65 3.23
CA VAL A 86 9.00 -1.05 4.50
C VAL A 86 8.00 -1.98 5.16
N ASN A 87 8.06 -2.07 6.48
CA ASN A 87 7.04 -2.72 7.27
C ASN A 87 6.22 -1.66 7.99
N ILE A 88 4.91 -1.76 7.86
CA ILE A 88 3.98 -0.88 8.57
C ILE A 88 3.34 -1.69 9.68
N PRO A 89 3.68 -1.40 10.94
CA PRO A 89 3.08 -2.11 12.07
C PRO A 89 1.57 -1.91 12.12
N LYS A 90 0.89 -2.86 12.74
CA LYS A 90 -0.54 -2.73 12.99
C LYS A 90 -0.85 -1.42 13.70
N ASN A 91 -2.02 -0.88 13.39
CA ASN A 91 -2.56 0.32 14.02
C ASN A 91 -1.83 1.62 13.68
N VAL A 92 -0.92 1.62 12.72
CA VAL A 92 -0.20 2.82 12.28
C VAL A 92 -0.92 3.46 11.10
N TRP A 93 -1.29 4.72 11.24
CA TRP A 93 -1.86 5.51 10.15
C TRP A 93 -0.83 5.70 9.05
N HIS A 94 -1.21 5.40 7.81
CA HIS A 94 -0.29 5.50 6.68
C HIS A 94 -1.00 5.73 5.36
N THR A 95 -0.24 6.18 4.39
CA THR A 95 -0.65 6.25 2.99
C THR A 95 0.56 6.09 2.08
N LEU A 96 0.29 5.86 0.80
CA LEU A 96 1.29 5.79 -0.25
C LEU A 96 1.01 6.86 -1.29
N GLU A 97 2.07 7.51 -1.75
CA GLU A 97 2.02 8.44 -2.88
C GLU A 97 2.85 7.84 -4.01
N VAL A 98 2.22 7.60 -5.16
CA VAL A 98 2.87 6.98 -6.31
C VAL A 98 3.53 8.06 -7.14
N MET A 99 4.85 8.05 -7.21
CA MET A 99 5.65 9.08 -7.89
C MET A 99 5.94 8.72 -9.34
N GLU A 100 5.97 7.43 -9.66
CA GLU A 100 6.15 6.87 -11.01
C GLU A 100 5.29 5.62 -11.13
N PRO A 101 4.97 5.15 -12.35
CA PRO A 101 4.32 3.85 -12.51
C PRO A 101 5.11 2.77 -11.75
N SER A 102 4.46 2.07 -10.83
CA SER A 102 5.15 1.22 -9.87
C SER A 102 4.50 -0.14 -9.73
N MET A 103 5.31 -1.10 -9.28
CA MET A 103 4.88 -2.43 -8.91
C MET A 103 5.40 -2.72 -7.50
N LEU A 104 4.49 -3.04 -6.59
CA LEU A 104 4.79 -3.40 -5.21
C LEU A 104 4.40 -4.86 -4.97
N PHE A 105 5.20 -5.55 -4.17
CA PHE A 105 4.76 -6.79 -3.53
C PHE A 105 4.30 -6.45 -2.12
N GLU A 106 3.08 -6.87 -1.79
CA GLU A 106 2.50 -6.65 -0.48
C GLU A 106 2.24 -7.97 0.22
N CYS A 107 2.63 -8.04 1.50
CA CYS A 107 2.31 -9.15 2.38
C CYS A 107 1.59 -8.60 3.60
N LYS A 108 0.41 -9.15 3.89
CA LYS A 108 -0.41 -8.70 5.01
C LYS A 108 -1.05 -9.90 5.68
N GLU A 109 -1.16 -9.86 7.00
CA GLU A 109 -1.84 -10.91 7.74
C GLU A 109 -3.31 -11.01 7.30
N GLY A 110 -3.80 -12.24 7.12
CA GLY A 110 -5.21 -12.56 6.94
C GLY A 110 -5.81 -13.09 8.23
N PRO A 111 -7.07 -13.49 8.22
CA PRO A 111 -8.04 -13.37 7.12
C PRO A 111 -8.55 -11.94 6.94
N PHE A 112 -9.19 -11.69 5.79
CA PHE A 112 -9.82 -10.39 5.53
C PHE A 112 -11.07 -10.20 6.38
N VAL A 113 -11.18 -9.04 7.06
CA VAL A 113 -12.32 -8.69 7.90
C VAL A 113 -12.80 -7.29 7.50
N PRO A 114 -13.86 -7.18 6.67
CA PRO A 114 -14.21 -5.92 6.00
C PRO A 114 -14.52 -4.74 6.90
N HIS A 115 -15.08 -4.97 8.07
CA HIS A 115 -15.57 -3.88 8.93
C HIS A 115 -14.64 -3.51 10.08
N GLU A 116 -13.62 -4.29 10.32
CA GLU A 116 -12.71 -4.08 11.44
C GLU A 116 -11.32 -3.61 11.02
N GLU A 117 -10.99 -3.74 9.74
CA GLU A 117 -9.63 -3.56 9.27
C GLU A 117 -9.24 -2.14 8.96
N GLU A 118 -10.18 -1.31 8.53
CA GLU A 118 -9.83 0.01 8.04
C GLU A 118 -10.46 1.12 8.86
N GLY A 119 -9.61 1.80 9.64
CA GLY A 119 -9.93 3.15 10.01
C GLY A 119 -9.45 4.07 8.90
N ILE A 120 -10.20 5.09 8.57
CA ILE A 120 -9.79 6.13 7.63
C ILE A 120 -9.68 7.43 8.40
N LEU A 121 -8.52 8.07 8.29
CA LEU A 121 -8.28 9.34 8.93
C LEU A 121 -8.66 10.46 7.97
N ASN A 122 -9.72 11.20 8.33
CA ASN A 122 -10.20 12.33 7.53
C ASN A 122 -9.36 13.57 7.82
N VAL A 123 -8.22 13.67 7.15
CA VAL A 123 -7.39 14.87 7.16
C VAL A 123 -7.08 15.27 5.74
N THR A 124 -7.00 16.58 5.52
CA THR A 124 -6.59 17.09 4.22
C THR A 124 -5.07 17.14 4.18
N LEU A 125 -4.49 16.36 3.28
CA LEU A 125 -3.06 16.44 3.01
C LEU A 125 -2.78 17.69 2.17
N LYS A 126 -1.93 18.51 2.69
CA LYS A 126 -1.48 19.68 1.95
C LYS A 126 -0.08 19.48 1.42
#